data_bab8583534ad847253b3342789b86c48
#
_entry.id   bab8583534ad847253b3342789b86c48
#
_cell.length_a   1.000
_cell.length_b   1.000
_cell.length_c   1.000
_cell.angle_alpha   90.00
_cell.angle_beta   90.00
_cell.angle_gamma   90.00
#
_symmetry.space_group_name_H-M   'P 1'
#
loop_
_entity.id
_entity.type
_entity.pdbx_description
1 polymer ?
#
loop_
_entity_poly.entity_id
_entity_poly.type
_entity_poly.pdbx_seq_one_letter_code
_entity_poly.pdbx_strand_id
1 'polypeptide(L)'
;MAFSIPTIDLDGQVNMQKVVDQEKGQYLGHPSTVMLEDGKTIYCVYPCGHGKGALVLKRSDDQGWNWSERLEVPESWATSLETPHIYRVIDPAGKKRLIVWSALYPARYAISEDDGATWSELKAAGEWGGIVAMASQIPMKEPGHYMAFFHDDGRFFTSQNQMLRPTVFTLYTVESVDGGLTWDKPKKIYASSEMHLCEPGVIRSPDGKQIAMLLRENSRRKNSQIMFSNDEGRTWSNPRPLPPELNGDRHTPVYAPDGRLYVSFRDIQPTGQSSATSGDWVAWVGTYDDLLNGRSGQYRIRLKDNKNAWDCAYPAVTVLPTGDLLNITYGHWTDKEPAYIMSVRFNLETVDKLFPGVMPGNPEKDLAAIKAMVANRGVPMNWLFTGDSITHAIVHTLGERSYAEHFEERIRGEFWRPRDVVIKTGISGDTTDGILRDFDRRVAEFKPQVVSVMIGMNDARRGPDKKDEFRQNLTSLIKRIRAIGAIPVLNALNMIQLEKAPSQAETEAYSDIVREIAQEQGVIAVDHWNWWKANCTTPEILNDWLNDPIHPNGLGHRHFAIEFFKRLDMYDEKSPTCQPVDPRRKK
;
A
#
# COMPACT_ATOMS: atom_id res chain seq x y z
N MET A 1 13.53 6.77 -10.97
CA MET A 1 12.43 5.80 -11.17
C MET A 1 11.15 6.44 -10.63
N ALA A 2 10.06 6.38 -11.37
CA ALA A 2 8.73 6.71 -10.86
C ALA A 2 8.06 5.42 -10.40
N PHE A 3 7.43 5.43 -9.24
CA PHE A 3 6.65 4.29 -8.74
C PHE A 3 5.30 4.20 -9.47
N SER A 4 4.73 3.00 -9.51
CA SER A 4 3.40 2.77 -10.08
C SER A 4 2.25 3.27 -9.19
N ILE A 5 2.55 3.51 -7.90
CA ILE A 5 1.61 4.06 -6.91
C ILE A 5 2.04 5.47 -6.48
N PRO A 6 1.10 6.32 -6.02
CA PRO A 6 1.41 7.67 -5.58
C PRO A 6 2.28 7.67 -4.31
N THR A 7 3.07 8.73 -4.14
CA THR A 7 3.78 9.03 -2.89
C THR A 7 3.18 10.28 -2.28
N ILE A 8 2.64 10.13 -1.08
CA ILE A 8 2.08 11.20 -0.26
C ILE A 8 3.20 11.83 0.56
N ASP A 9 3.28 13.15 0.61
CA ASP A 9 4.34 13.85 1.32
C ASP A 9 3.80 14.47 2.63
N LEU A 10 4.29 13.98 3.77
CA LEU A 10 3.97 14.50 5.10
C LEU A 10 5.11 15.36 5.69
N ASP A 11 6.22 15.60 4.99
CA ASP A 11 7.34 16.37 5.51
C ASP A 11 6.92 17.76 6.01
N GLY A 12 6.03 18.43 5.31
CA GLY A 12 5.48 19.73 5.69
C GLY A 12 4.42 19.71 6.80
N GLN A 13 3.97 18.54 7.28
CA GLN A 13 2.92 18.41 8.30
C GLN A 13 3.51 18.49 9.71
N VAL A 14 3.98 19.67 10.10
CA VAL A 14 4.69 19.91 11.37
C VAL A 14 3.85 19.58 12.60
N ASN A 15 2.52 19.64 12.51
CA ASN A 15 1.60 19.26 13.58
C ASN A 15 1.60 17.74 13.87
N MET A 16 2.09 16.92 12.96
CA MET A 16 2.25 15.47 13.12
C MET A 16 3.62 15.09 13.69
N GLN A 17 4.54 16.03 13.85
CA GLN A 17 5.95 15.80 14.15
C GLN A 17 6.32 16.27 15.56
N LYS A 18 7.20 15.50 16.24
CA LYS A 18 7.76 15.82 17.56
C LYS A 18 9.21 15.40 17.63
N VAL A 19 10.05 16.22 18.23
CA VAL A 19 11.41 15.83 18.66
C VAL A 19 11.27 14.95 19.90
N VAL A 20 11.83 13.75 19.86
CA VAL A 20 11.89 12.82 21.00
C VAL A 20 13.12 13.11 21.84
N ASP A 21 14.28 13.25 21.18
CA ASP A 21 15.53 13.70 21.82
C ASP A 21 16.45 14.34 20.78
N GLN A 22 17.13 15.39 21.21
CA GLN A 22 18.17 16.09 20.44
C GLN A 22 19.19 16.68 21.41
N GLU A 23 20.47 16.48 21.10
CA GLU A 23 21.57 17.06 21.88
C GLU A 23 22.56 17.74 20.93
N LYS A 24 22.96 18.96 21.27
CA LYS A 24 23.86 19.73 20.43
C LYS A 24 25.21 19.03 20.22
N GLY A 25 25.55 18.77 18.98
CA GLY A 25 26.82 18.14 18.60
C GLY A 25 26.87 16.62 18.83
N GLN A 26 25.83 16.01 19.37
CA GLN A 26 25.75 14.57 19.63
C GLN A 26 24.89 13.88 18.58
N TYR A 27 25.40 12.83 17.97
CA TYR A 27 24.63 11.94 17.12
C TYR A 27 23.76 11.02 17.98
N LEU A 28 22.44 10.97 17.74
CA LEU A 28 21.49 10.05 18.34
C LEU A 28 20.87 9.20 17.24
N GLY A 29 20.92 7.87 17.35
CA GLY A 29 20.49 7.00 16.25
C GLY A 29 19.72 5.76 16.70
N HIS A 30 19.13 5.07 15.74
CA HIS A 30 18.58 3.71 15.82
C HIS A 30 17.63 3.45 17.01
N PRO A 31 16.52 4.20 17.16
CA PRO A 31 15.59 4.01 18.25
C PRO A 31 14.77 2.73 18.09
N SER A 32 14.41 2.15 19.23
CA SER A 32 13.42 1.09 19.35
C SER A 32 12.41 1.44 20.44
N THR A 33 11.14 1.09 20.27
CA THR A 33 10.08 1.44 21.21
C THR A 33 9.25 0.25 21.63
N VAL A 34 8.67 0.34 22.82
CA VAL A 34 7.65 -0.57 23.32
C VAL A 34 6.58 0.21 24.07
N MET A 35 5.31 -0.12 23.83
CA MET A 35 4.18 0.41 24.58
C MET A 35 3.72 -0.60 25.62
N LEU A 36 3.41 -0.13 26.81
CA LEU A 36 2.83 -0.95 27.88
C LEU A 36 1.32 -1.16 27.63
N GLU A 37 0.74 -2.11 28.38
CA GLU A 37 -0.66 -2.49 28.25
C GLU A 37 -1.65 -1.45 28.79
N ASP A 38 -1.16 -0.41 29.48
CA ASP A 38 -1.97 0.74 29.87
C ASP A 38 -2.40 1.62 28.67
N GLY A 39 -1.79 1.34 27.49
CA GLY A 39 -2.04 2.05 26.25
C GLY A 39 -1.58 3.50 26.25
N LYS A 40 -0.73 3.90 27.19
CA LYS A 40 -0.22 5.28 27.36
C LYS A 40 1.29 5.34 27.47
N THR A 41 1.87 4.45 28.28
CA THR A 41 3.30 4.44 28.58
C THR A 41 4.08 3.82 27.44
N ILE A 42 5.04 4.57 26.90
CA ILE A 42 5.94 4.13 25.84
C ILE A 42 7.38 4.38 26.29
N TYR A 43 8.22 3.35 26.15
CA TYR A 43 9.66 3.48 26.28
C TYR A 43 10.32 3.59 24.90
N CYS A 44 11.36 4.43 24.82
CA CYS A 44 12.22 4.58 23.65
C CYS A 44 13.67 4.42 24.07
N VAL A 45 14.37 3.44 23.49
CA VAL A 45 15.79 3.18 23.72
C VAL A 45 16.58 3.41 22.43
N TYR A 46 17.75 4.07 22.54
CA TYR A 46 18.63 4.38 21.40
C TYR A 46 20.07 4.62 21.87
N PRO A 47 21.10 4.46 20.99
CA PRO A 47 22.49 4.74 21.34
C PRO A 47 22.86 6.21 21.11
N CYS A 48 23.82 6.70 21.88
CA CYS A 48 24.54 7.96 21.62
C CYS A 48 25.61 7.75 20.52
N GLY A 49 25.16 7.50 19.28
CA GLY A 49 26.03 7.28 18.14
C GLY A 49 25.34 6.49 17.03
N HIS A 50 26.03 6.32 15.91
CA HIS A 50 25.52 5.54 14.78
C HIS A 50 25.62 4.04 15.09
N GLY A 51 24.51 3.45 15.53
CA GLY A 51 24.41 2.03 15.91
C GLY A 51 25.15 1.63 17.18
N LYS A 52 26.04 2.42 17.71
CA LYS A 52 26.90 2.12 18.87
C LYS A 52 27.00 3.29 19.83
N GLY A 53 27.38 3.02 21.06
CA GLY A 53 27.54 4.01 22.12
C GLY A 53 26.63 3.73 23.31
N ALA A 54 26.74 4.54 24.35
CA ALA A 54 25.91 4.43 25.54
C ALA A 54 24.42 4.44 25.17
N LEU A 55 23.67 3.49 25.72
CA LEU A 55 22.24 3.44 25.53
C LEU A 55 21.55 4.48 26.40
N VAL A 56 20.60 5.18 25.79
CA VAL A 56 19.69 6.12 26.44
C VAL A 56 18.30 5.51 26.48
N LEU A 57 17.60 5.71 27.59
CA LEU A 57 16.21 5.34 27.76
C LEU A 57 15.37 6.58 28.06
N LYS A 58 14.28 6.77 27.34
CA LYS A 58 13.27 7.80 27.63
C LYS A 58 11.89 7.17 27.74
N ARG A 59 10.99 7.86 28.44
CA ARG A 59 9.62 7.44 28.68
C ARG A 59 8.64 8.52 28.28
N SER A 60 7.54 8.11 27.70
CA SER A 60 6.35 8.93 27.52
C SER A 60 5.19 8.30 28.28
N ASP A 61 4.35 9.12 28.94
CA ASP A 61 3.15 8.70 29.67
C ASP A 61 1.86 9.17 28.96
N ASP A 62 1.99 9.70 27.76
CA ASP A 62 0.90 10.30 26.98
C ASP A 62 0.90 9.89 25.49
N GLN A 63 1.26 8.64 25.24
CA GLN A 63 1.27 8.07 23.89
C GLN A 63 2.25 8.79 22.93
N GLY A 64 3.40 9.23 23.43
CA GLY A 64 4.47 9.80 22.61
C GLY A 64 4.33 11.29 22.31
N TRP A 65 3.39 12.02 22.93
CA TRP A 65 3.30 13.46 22.79
C TRP A 65 4.40 14.22 23.53
N ASN A 66 4.71 13.80 24.76
CA ASN A 66 5.79 14.35 25.55
C ASN A 66 6.71 13.22 26.03
N TRP A 67 8.00 13.54 26.16
CA TRP A 67 9.03 12.60 26.55
C TRP A 67 9.74 13.10 27.79
N SER A 68 10.08 12.18 28.72
CA SER A 68 10.85 12.46 29.91
C SER A 68 12.24 12.99 29.57
N GLU A 69 12.95 13.50 30.56
CA GLU A 69 14.41 13.53 30.53
C GLU A 69 14.94 12.11 30.37
N ARG A 70 16.22 11.97 30.04
CA ARG A 70 16.89 10.68 29.94
C ARG A 70 16.86 9.98 31.30
N LEU A 71 16.40 8.75 31.34
CA LEU A 71 16.28 7.97 32.58
C LEU A 71 17.63 7.40 32.97
N GLU A 72 17.80 7.16 34.28
CA GLU A 72 18.95 6.41 34.79
C GLU A 72 18.90 4.94 34.31
N VAL A 73 20.03 4.44 33.85
CA VAL A 73 20.21 3.08 33.34
C VAL A 73 21.43 2.43 33.94
N PRO A 74 21.54 1.08 33.98
CA PRO A 74 22.68 0.38 34.50
C PRO A 74 24.00 0.75 33.84
N GLU A 75 25.11 0.67 34.57
CA GLU A 75 26.43 1.10 34.09
C GLU A 75 26.89 0.35 32.83
N SER A 76 26.56 -0.93 32.69
CA SER A 76 26.92 -1.73 31.52
C SER A 76 26.25 -1.25 30.22
N TRP A 77 25.18 -0.47 30.27
CA TRP A 77 24.54 0.08 29.08
C TRP A 77 25.45 1.09 28.34
N ALA A 78 26.41 1.70 29.06
CA ALA A 78 27.45 2.53 28.46
C ALA A 78 28.40 1.75 27.53
N THR A 79 28.43 0.42 27.65
CA THR A 79 29.30 -0.47 26.85
C THR A 79 28.59 -1.10 25.66
N SER A 80 27.43 -0.62 25.27
CA SER A 80 26.70 -1.13 24.09
C SER A 80 27.52 -0.91 22.83
N LEU A 81 27.53 -1.92 21.95
CA LEU A 81 28.33 -1.91 20.71
C LEU A 81 27.48 -1.80 19.45
N GLU A 82 26.16 -1.97 19.57
CA GLU A 82 25.25 -2.04 18.42
C GLU A 82 23.86 -1.51 18.79
N THR A 83 23.03 -1.34 17.77
CA THR A 83 21.62 -0.92 17.80
C THR A 83 20.81 -1.68 18.84
N PRO A 84 20.21 -0.99 19.82
CA PRO A 84 19.36 -1.65 20.81
C PRO A 84 17.97 -1.95 20.24
N HIS A 85 17.35 -3.01 20.78
CA HIS A 85 15.95 -3.34 20.52
C HIS A 85 15.24 -3.67 21.82
N ILE A 86 14.07 -3.05 22.03
CA ILE A 86 13.25 -3.27 23.23
C ILE A 86 11.96 -4.02 22.86
N TYR A 87 11.61 -5.05 23.66
CA TYR A 87 10.41 -5.85 23.46
C TYR A 87 9.69 -6.13 24.78
N ARG A 88 8.37 -6.27 24.71
CA ARG A 88 7.55 -6.87 25.77
C ARG A 88 7.60 -8.39 25.63
N VAL A 89 7.85 -9.08 26.72
CA VAL A 89 7.78 -10.54 26.83
C VAL A 89 6.91 -10.94 28.01
N ILE A 90 6.26 -12.10 27.89
CA ILE A 90 5.37 -12.66 28.90
C ILE A 90 5.78 -14.12 29.08
N ASP A 91 6.03 -14.56 30.27
CA ASP A 91 6.41 -15.95 30.53
C ASP A 91 5.19 -16.90 30.54
N PRO A 92 5.38 -18.23 30.56
CA PRO A 92 4.27 -19.18 30.58
C PRO A 92 3.32 -19.03 31.77
N ALA A 93 3.77 -18.41 32.88
CA ALA A 93 2.95 -18.13 34.04
C ALA A 93 2.21 -16.78 33.95
N GLY A 94 2.41 -16.03 32.88
CA GLY A 94 1.77 -14.72 32.64
C GLY A 94 2.54 -13.53 33.23
N LYS A 95 3.74 -13.72 33.76
CA LYS A 95 4.56 -12.62 34.27
C LYS A 95 5.15 -11.84 33.12
N LYS A 96 4.90 -10.53 33.12
CA LYS A 96 5.35 -9.58 32.12
C LYS A 96 6.73 -9.04 32.42
N ARG A 97 7.55 -8.87 31.40
CA ARG A 97 8.87 -8.24 31.47
C ARG A 97 9.12 -7.38 30.24
N LEU A 98 10.09 -6.49 30.34
CA LEU A 98 10.71 -5.85 29.20
C LEU A 98 12.11 -6.41 29.01
N ILE A 99 12.53 -6.59 27.76
CA ILE A 99 13.87 -7.00 27.38
C ILE A 99 14.48 -5.97 26.45
N VAL A 100 15.72 -5.54 26.72
CA VAL A 100 16.52 -4.68 25.81
C VAL A 100 17.72 -5.49 25.34
N TRP A 101 17.85 -5.60 24.02
CA TRP A 101 18.97 -6.25 23.36
C TRP A 101 20.10 -5.27 23.04
N SER A 102 21.34 -5.74 23.09
CA SER A 102 22.55 -5.08 22.62
C SER A 102 23.38 -6.07 21.82
N ALA A 103 23.57 -5.81 20.54
CA ALA A 103 24.15 -6.75 19.57
C ALA A 103 25.69 -6.81 19.56
N LEU A 104 26.25 -7.34 18.49
CA LEU A 104 27.60 -7.80 18.21
C LEU A 104 27.98 -8.97 19.13
N TYR A 105 29.27 -9.21 19.38
CA TYR A 105 29.74 -10.36 20.16
C TYR A 105 30.23 -9.95 21.56
N PRO A 106 29.75 -10.65 22.59
CA PRO A 106 28.56 -11.50 22.56
C PRO A 106 27.27 -10.67 22.46
N ALA A 107 26.20 -11.26 21.89
CA ALA A 107 24.89 -10.66 22.00
C ALA A 107 24.45 -10.64 23.44
N ARG A 108 24.03 -9.46 23.94
CA ARG A 108 23.68 -9.22 25.34
C ARG A 108 22.26 -8.72 25.45
N TYR A 109 21.67 -8.90 26.63
CA TYR A 109 20.36 -8.32 26.92
C TYR A 109 20.26 -7.94 28.42
N ALA A 110 19.38 -6.98 28.68
CA ALA A 110 18.94 -6.57 30.01
C ALA A 110 17.45 -6.78 30.17
N ILE A 111 16.97 -7.01 31.39
CA ILE A 111 15.57 -7.27 31.71
C ILE A 111 15.09 -6.26 32.75
N SER A 112 13.85 -5.80 32.58
CA SER A 112 13.05 -5.14 33.61
C SER A 112 11.87 -6.05 33.98
N GLU A 113 11.65 -6.22 35.31
CA GLU A 113 10.55 -6.99 35.87
C GLU A 113 9.44 -6.13 36.49
N ASP A 114 9.57 -4.81 36.39
CA ASP A 114 8.73 -3.77 36.99
C ASP A 114 8.30 -2.70 35.98
N ASP A 115 7.99 -3.15 34.76
CA ASP A 115 7.50 -2.30 33.64
C ASP A 115 8.43 -1.14 33.31
N GLY A 116 9.76 -1.36 33.41
CA GLY A 116 10.79 -0.41 32.99
C GLY A 116 11.25 0.57 34.06
N ALA A 117 10.77 0.43 35.33
CA ALA A 117 11.19 1.27 36.41
C ALA A 117 12.64 1.00 36.81
N THR A 118 13.06 -0.28 36.81
CA THR A 118 14.45 -0.70 37.05
C THR A 118 14.90 -1.72 35.99
N TRP A 119 16.20 -1.80 35.77
CA TRP A 119 16.78 -2.66 34.75
C TRP A 119 17.99 -3.44 35.29
N SER A 120 18.18 -4.66 34.81
CA SER A 120 19.39 -5.43 35.06
C SER A 120 20.58 -4.92 34.25
N GLU A 121 21.78 -5.30 34.65
CA GLU A 121 22.97 -5.19 33.81
C GLU A 121 22.83 -6.00 32.52
N LEU A 122 23.54 -5.59 31.46
CA LEU A 122 23.64 -6.36 30.23
C LEU A 122 24.38 -7.67 30.44
N LYS A 123 23.72 -8.80 30.24
CA LYS A 123 24.30 -10.15 30.32
C LYS A 123 24.35 -10.81 28.96
N ALA A 124 25.34 -11.67 28.71
CA ALA A 124 25.44 -12.43 27.48
C ALA A 124 24.27 -13.42 27.33
N ALA A 125 23.70 -13.50 26.15
CA ALA A 125 22.68 -14.49 25.80
C ALA A 125 23.30 -15.87 25.54
N GLY A 126 24.58 -15.90 25.20
CA GLY A 126 25.36 -17.10 24.93
C GLY A 126 26.73 -16.75 24.36
N GLU A 127 27.45 -17.74 23.88
CA GLU A 127 28.74 -17.56 23.20
C GLU A 127 28.54 -17.34 21.68
N TRP A 128 27.66 -16.41 21.36
CA TRP A 128 27.32 -16.02 19.99
C TRP A 128 26.98 -14.53 19.91
N GLY A 129 27.04 -13.99 18.72
CA GLY A 129 26.70 -12.61 18.47
C GLY A 129 26.12 -12.43 17.06
N GLY A 130 25.93 -11.19 16.66
CA GLY A 130 25.41 -10.85 15.34
C GLY A 130 25.14 -9.36 15.18
N ILE A 131 24.78 -8.98 13.97
CA ILE A 131 24.50 -7.60 13.58
C ILE A 131 23.00 -7.36 13.69
N VAL A 132 22.60 -6.20 14.26
CA VAL A 132 21.19 -5.80 14.48
C VAL A 132 20.40 -6.92 15.20
N ALA A 133 20.94 -7.42 16.29
CA ALA A 133 20.27 -8.43 17.12
C ALA A 133 19.51 -7.73 18.28
N MET A 134 18.19 -7.96 18.48
CA MET A 134 17.31 -8.70 17.57
C MET A 134 16.55 -7.75 16.67
N ALA A 135 16.70 -7.85 15.38
CA ALA A 135 16.01 -7.01 14.42
C ALA A 135 14.48 -7.15 14.51
N SER A 136 14.01 -8.36 14.75
CA SER A 136 12.60 -8.67 15.04
C SER A 136 12.50 -9.75 16.08
N GLN A 137 11.46 -9.68 16.91
CA GLN A 137 11.09 -10.70 17.87
C GLN A 137 9.56 -10.84 17.86
N ILE A 138 9.06 -12.05 17.68
CA ILE A 138 7.63 -12.33 17.60
C ILE A 138 7.21 -13.40 18.62
N PRO A 139 6.00 -13.31 19.18
CA PRO A 139 5.42 -14.39 19.95
C PRO A 139 5.08 -15.57 19.04
N MET A 140 5.28 -16.77 19.53
CA MET A 140 4.85 -18.02 18.92
C MET A 140 3.48 -18.42 19.47
N LYS A 141 2.92 -19.53 18.98
CA LYS A 141 1.58 -19.98 19.41
C LYS A 141 1.53 -20.41 20.88
N GLU A 142 2.62 -21.01 21.37
CA GLU A 142 2.68 -21.48 22.75
C GLU A 142 2.98 -20.30 23.69
N PRO A 143 2.29 -20.17 24.83
CA PRO A 143 2.54 -19.12 25.80
C PRO A 143 3.99 -19.07 26.29
N GLY A 144 4.56 -17.89 26.33
CA GLY A 144 5.94 -17.67 26.76
C GLY A 144 6.99 -18.06 25.72
N HIS A 145 6.56 -18.53 24.56
CA HIS A 145 7.46 -18.91 23.48
C HIS A 145 7.66 -17.74 22.52
N TYR A 146 8.92 -17.39 22.26
CA TYR A 146 9.32 -16.30 21.37
C TYR A 146 10.36 -16.77 20.36
N MET A 147 10.29 -16.24 19.15
CA MET A 147 11.31 -16.39 18.14
C MET A 147 11.87 -15.02 17.80
N ALA A 148 13.20 -14.89 17.76
CA ALA A 148 13.89 -13.66 17.44
C ALA A 148 14.87 -13.87 16.27
N PHE A 149 15.07 -12.81 15.46
CA PHE A 149 15.76 -12.87 14.19
C PHE A 149 16.86 -11.82 14.09
N PHE A 150 18.01 -12.22 13.54
CA PHE A 150 19.15 -11.34 13.29
C PHE A 150 19.98 -11.83 12.11
N HIS A 151 21.05 -11.13 11.78
CA HIS A 151 21.99 -11.56 10.75
C HIS A 151 23.45 -11.38 11.21
N ASP A 152 24.34 -11.99 10.46
CA ASP A 152 25.80 -11.73 10.58
C ASP A 152 26.46 -11.91 9.21
N ASP A 153 27.56 -11.19 8.99
CA ASP A 153 28.39 -11.29 7.80
C ASP A 153 29.71 -12.05 8.01
N GLY A 154 29.77 -12.80 9.12
CA GLY A 154 30.89 -13.59 9.55
C GLY A 154 31.82 -12.89 10.56
N ARG A 155 31.58 -11.59 10.86
CA ARG A 155 32.45 -10.82 11.76
C ARG A 155 32.14 -10.98 13.24
N PHE A 156 30.87 -11.12 13.59
CA PHE A 156 30.43 -11.00 14.96
C PHE A 156 29.70 -12.23 15.50
N PHE A 157 29.59 -13.28 14.73
CA PHE A 157 28.91 -14.50 15.15
C PHE A 157 29.69 -15.24 16.24
N THR A 158 31.04 -15.20 16.19
CA THR A 158 31.93 -15.79 17.21
C THR A 158 32.98 -14.79 17.65
N SER A 159 33.70 -15.11 18.75
CA SER A 159 34.82 -14.30 19.28
C SER A 159 36.00 -14.18 18.29
N GLN A 160 36.11 -15.05 17.30
CA GLN A 160 37.24 -15.08 16.37
C GLN A 160 37.22 -13.90 15.36
N ASN A 161 36.07 -13.24 15.21
CA ASN A 161 35.93 -12.02 14.41
C ASN A 161 36.60 -12.12 13.03
N GLN A 162 36.38 -13.25 12.33
CA GLN A 162 36.99 -13.50 11.02
C GLN A 162 36.00 -13.20 9.92
N MET A 163 36.27 -12.13 9.17
CA MET A 163 35.52 -11.83 7.95
C MET A 163 35.78 -12.92 6.90
N LEU A 164 34.76 -13.67 6.55
CA LEU A 164 34.81 -14.66 5.47
C LEU A 164 35.05 -13.97 4.11
N ARG A 165 35.81 -14.61 3.23
CA ARG A 165 35.99 -14.15 1.84
C ARG A 165 35.73 -15.32 0.88
N PRO A 166 34.74 -15.20 -0.02
CA PRO A 166 33.82 -14.05 -0.17
C PRO A 166 32.94 -13.85 1.07
N THR A 167 32.50 -12.61 1.31
CA THR A 167 31.60 -12.29 2.43
C THR A 167 30.29 -13.06 2.28
N VAL A 168 29.89 -13.79 3.34
CA VAL A 168 28.66 -14.56 3.38
C VAL A 168 27.73 -13.93 4.40
N PHE A 169 26.60 -13.39 3.93
CA PHE A 169 25.53 -12.92 4.82
C PHE A 169 24.66 -14.10 5.24
N THR A 170 24.48 -14.27 6.53
CA THR A 170 23.71 -15.37 7.12
C THR A 170 22.59 -14.80 8.00
N LEU A 171 21.37 -15.27 7.77
CA LEU A 171 20.20 -15.02 8.62
C LEU A 171 20.10 -16.11 9.68
N TYR A 172 19.85 -15.69 10.92
CA TYR A 172 19.73 -16.56 12.07
C TYR A 172 18.41 -16.34 12.82
N THR A 173 17.97 -17.37 13.53
CA THR A 173 16.91 -17.30 14.53
C THR A 173 17.40 -17.91 15.85
N VAL A 174 16.86 -17.41 16.95
CA VAL A 174 16.95 -17.99 18.29
C VAL A 174 15.56 -18.07 18.89
N GLU A 175 15.34 -19.04 19.77
CA GLU A 175 14.07 -19.28 20.44
C GLU A 175 14.21 -19.19 21.95
N SER A 176 13.18 -18.67 22.60
CA SER A 176 12.97 -18.74 24.05
C SER A 176 11.64 -19.41 24.32
N VAL A 177 11.59 -20.27 25.34
CA VAL A 177 10.35 -20.95 25.78
C VAL A 177 9.95 -20.55 27.20
N ASP A 178 10.67 -19.61 27.79
CA ASP A 178 10.55 -19.18 29.20
C ASP A 178 10.26 -17.67 29.34
N GLY A 179 9.70 -17.07 28.31
CA GLY A 179 9.38 -15.64 28.32
C GLY A 179 10.60 -14.73 28.16
N GLY A 180 11.61 -15.16 27.41
CA GLY A 180 12.78 -14.35 27.08
C GLY A 180 13.86 -14.37 28.15
N LEU A 181 13.76 -15.23 29.17
CA LEU A 181 14.77 -15.35 30.26
C LEU A 181 16.03 -16.08 29.80
N THR A 182 15.85 -17.08 28.93
CA THR A 182 16.94 -17.78 28.25
C THR A 182 16.67 -17.96 26.77
N TRP A 183 17.74 -18.10 26.00
CA TRP A 183 17.67 -18.21 24.54
C TRP A 183 18.55 -19.39 24.08
N ASP A 184 18.04 -20.15 23.10
CA ASP A 184 18.77 -21.28 22.55
C ASP A 184 19.96 -20.83 21.65
N LYS A 185 20.69 -21.82 21.11
CA LYS A 185 21.75 -21.54 20.12
C LYS A 185 21.15 -21.10 18.80
N PRO A 186 21.77 -20.10 18.12
CA PRO A 186 21.30 -19.63 16.83
C PRO A 186 21.22 -20.74 15.80
N LYS A 187 20.08 -20.80 15.10
CA LYS A 187 19.81 -21.66 13.97
C LYS A 187 19.89 -20.86 12.66
N LYS A 188 20.62 -21.37 11.69
CA LYS A 188 20.73 -20.74 10.37
C LYS A 188 19.45 -20.91 9.58
N ILE A 189 18.92 -19.79 9.07
CA ILE A 189 17.77 -19.75 8.15
C ILE A 189 18.23 -19.76 6.68
N TYR A 190 19.14 -18.86 6.33
CA TYR A 190 19.60 -18.64 4.98
C TYR A 190 21.05 -18.11 4.99
N ALA A 191 21.85 -18.46 3.98
CA ALA A 191 23.18 -17.91 3.81
C ALA A 191 23.52 -17.77 2.34
N SER A 192 24.16 -16.65 1.97
CA SER A 192 24.57 -16.40 0.59
C SER A 192 25.76 -15.44 0.52
N SER A 193 26.64 -15.69 -0.44
CA SER A 193 27.69 -14.75 -0.87
C SER A 193 27.27 -13.91 -2.09
N GLU A 194 26.14 -14.25 -2.71
CA GLU A 194 25.62 -13.55 -3.89
C GLU A 194 24.55 -12.51 -3.53
N MET A 195 23.73 -12.83 -2.55
CA MET A 195 22.71 -11.93 -2.00
C MET A 195 23.02 -11.65 -0.53
N HIS A 196 23.29 -10.40 -0.20
CA HIS A 196 23.62 -9.98 1.16
C HIS A 196 22.37 -9.62 1.95
N LEU A 197 21.55 -10.64 2.29
CA LEU A 197 20.29 -10.45 3.01
C LEU A 197 20.52 -10.19 4.49
N CYS A 198 19.89 -9.14 5.02
CA CYS A 198 20.08 -8.68 6.39
C CYS A 198 18.84 -7.92 6.93
N GLU A 199 18.91 -7.55 8.21
CA GLU A 199 17.92 -6.72 8.91
C GLU A 199 16.48 -7.25 8.79
N PRO A 200 16.19 -8.50 9.22
CA PRO A 200 14.88 -9.11 9.06
C PRO A 200 13.77 -8.32 9.76
N GLY A 201 12.77 -7.87 9.00
CA GLY A 201 11.50 -7.32 9.47
C GLY A 201 10.40 -8.37 9.33
N VAL A 202 9.84 -8.84 10.44
CA VAL A 202 8.97 -10.03 10.44
C VAL A 202 7.54 -9.66 10.83
N ILE A 203 6.56 -10.25 10.11
CA ILE A 203 5.14 -10.11 10.41
C ILE A 203 4.39 -11.41 10.14
N ARG A 204 3.38 -11.69 10.94
CA ARG A 204 2.47 -12.83 10.77
C ARG A 204 1.31 -12.44 9.85
N SER A 205 0.83 -13.36 9.02
CA SER A 205 -0.37 -13.15 8.19
C SER A 205 -1.62 -12.88 9.05
N PRO A 206 -2.64 -12.18 8.54
CA PRO A 206 -3.86 -11.89 9.30
C PRO A 206 -4.59 -13.13 9.82
N ASP A 207 -4.51 -14.26 9.11
CA ASP A 207 -5.09 -15.53 9.53
C ASP A 207 -4.21 -16.33 10.51
N GLY A 208 -3.04 -15.80 10.86
CA GLY A 208 -2.09 -16.40 11.79
C GLY A 208 -1.30 -17.60 11.27
N LYS A 209 -1.46 -18.02 10.00
CA LYS A 209 -0.90 -19.27 9.49
C LYS A 209 0.46 -19.17 8.85
N GLN A 210 0.84 -17.97 8.40
CA GLN A 210 2.09 -17.73 7.68
C GLN A 210 2.88 -16.61 8.36
N ILE A 211 4.21 -16.67 8.27
CA ILE A 211 5.12 -15.62 8.70
C ILE A 211 5.85 -15.10 7.47
N ALA A 212 5.85 -13.79 7.25
CA ALA A 212 6.61 -13.11 6.22
C ALA A 212 7.83 -12.43 6.83
N MET A 213 8.98 -12.48 6.15
CA MET A 213 10.25 -11.84 6.53
C MET A 213 10.71 -10.94 5.39
N LEU A 214 10.66 -9.64 5.59
CA LEU A 214 11.16 -8.62 4.67
C LEU A 214 12.64 -8.37 4.98
N LEU A 215 13.47 -8.30 3.93
CA LEU A 215 14.92 -8.31 4.04
C LEU A 215 15.55 -7.24 3.16
N ARG A 216 16.43 -6.43 3.75
CA ARG A 216 17.35 -5.57 3.02
C ARG A 216 18.31 -6.43 2.17
N GLU A 217 18.58 -6.01 0.93
CA GLU A 217 19.68 -6.53 0.13
C GLU A 217 20.86 -5.56 0.19
N ASN A 218 21.85 -5.85 1.05
CA ASN A 218 22.93 -4.93 1.40
C ASN A 218 23.94 -4.67 0.29
N SER A 219 24.08 -5.55 -0.71
CA SER A 219 24.98 -5.35 -1.84
C SER A 219 24.46 -4.33 -2.86
N ARG A 220 23.18 -3.95 -2.77
CA ARG A 220 22.50 -3.02 -3.69
C ARG A 220 22.46 -3.48 -5.16
N ARG A 221 22.67 -4.75 -5.42
CA ARG A 221 22.60 -5.31 -6.78
C ARG A 221 21.20 -5.74 -7.17
N LYS A 222 20.34 -5.98 -6.18
CA LYS A 222 18.95 -6.43 -6.37
C LYS A 222 18.03 -5.63 -5.45
N ASN A 223 16.71 -5.72 -5.70
CA ASN A 223 15.71 -5.23 -4.75
C ASN A 223 15.81 -5.98 -3.42
N SER A 224 15.29 -5.36 -2.38
CA SER A 224 14.98 -6.02 -1.10
C SER A 224 14.17 -7.29 -1.34
N GLN A 225 14.32 -8.28 -0.48
CA GLN A 225 13.77 -9.62 -0.67
C GLN A 225 12.71 -9.93 0.39
N ILE A 226 11.89 -10.93 0.11
CA ILE A 226 10.93 -11.47 1.07
C ILE A 226 11.00 -13.01 1.08
N MET A 227 10.86 -13.58 2.27
CA MET A 227 10.75 -15.03 2.49
C MET A 227 9.52 -15.33 3.33
N PHE A 228 8.96 -16.53 3.19
CA PHE A 228 7.76 -16.97 3.91
C PHE A 228 7.98 -18.29 4.63
N SER A 229 7.37 -18.43 5.81
CA SER A 229 7.27 -19.69 6.54
C SER A 229 5.80 -20.04 6.79
N ASN A 230 5.44 -21.31 6.55
CA ASN A 230 4.10 -21.86 6.80
C ASN A 230 4.07 -22.85 7.99
N ASP A 231 5.18 -22.96 8.70
CA ASP A 231 5.39 -23.95 9.75
C ASP A 231 6.02 -23.34 11.03
N GLU A 232 5.59 -22.14 11.37
CA GLU A 232 6.05 -21.40 12.55
C GLU A 232 7.57 -21.14 12.55
N GLY A 233 8.15 -20.76 11.40
CA GLY A 233 9.55 -20.39 11.28
C GLY A 233 10.54 -21.55 11.21
N ARG A 234 10.08 -22.82 11.15
CA ARG A 234 10.95 -24.00 11.05
C ARG A 234 11.62 -24.12 9.70
N THR A 235 10.86 -23.83 8.63
CA THR A 235 11.37 -23.76 7.26
C THR A 235 10.94 -22.47 6.58
N TRP A 236 11.72 -22.02 5.59
CA TRP A 236 11.52 -20.77 4.88
C TRP A 236 11.58 -21.00 3.37
N SER A 237 10.78 -20.27 2.63
CA SER A 237 10.83 -20.24 1.18
C SER A 237 12.17 -19.67 0.67
N ASN A 238 12.48 -19.91 -0.61
CA ASN A 238 13.55 -19.15 -1.25
C ASN A 238 13.22 -17.64 -1.26
N PRO A 239 14.24 -16.76 -1.16
CA PRO A 239 14.04 -15.32 -1.30
C PRO A 239 13.48 -14.97 -2.67
N ARG A 240 12.52 -14.03 -2.69
CA ARG A 240 12.02 -13.42 -3.90
C ARG A 240 12.02 -11.90 -3.77
N PRO A 241 12.16 -11.13 -4.89
CA PRO A 241 12.21 -9.68 -4.81
C PRO A 241 10.91 -9.08 -4.29
N LEU A 242 11.02 -8.06 -3.44
CA LEU A 242 9.96 -7.13 -3.12
C LEU A 242 9.69 -6.21 -4.31
N PRO A 243 8.47 -5.66 -4.46
CA PRO A 243 8.19 -4.64 -5.47
C PRO A 243 9.07 -3.39 -5.25
N PRO A 244 9.37 -2.62 -6.31
CA PRO A 244 10.22 -1.43 -6.21
C PRO A 244 9.77 -0.42 -5.16
N GLU A 245 8.48 -0.33 -4.90
CA GLU A 245 7.84 0.54 -3.92
C GLU A 245 8.23 0.21 -2.48
N LEU A 246 8.66 -1.02 -2.22
CA LEU A 246 9.14 -1.53 -0.93
C LEU A 246 10.66 -1.74 -0.90
N ASN A 247 11.40 -1.25 -1.89
CA ASN A 247 12.84 -1.40 -1.87
C ASN A 247 13.48 -0.43 -0.89
N GLY A 248 14.31 -0.95 0.02
CA GLY A 248 14.94 -0.12 1.05
C GLY A 248 15.57 -0.91 2.20
N ASP A 249 15.77 -0.23 3.32
CA ASP A 249 16.47 -0.75 4.49
C ASP A 249 15.57 -0.76 5.71
N ARG A 250 15.76 -1.76 6.56
CA ARG A 250 15.15 -1.87 7.88
C ARG A 250 13.63 -1.74 7.85
N HIS A 251 12.97 -2.66 7.16
CA HIS A 251 11.51 -2.74 7.07
C HIS A 251 10.89 -3.04 8.44
N THR A 252 9.97 -2.19 8.88
CA THR A 252 9.22 -2.37 10.13
C THR A 252 7.73 -2.47 9.81
N PRO A 253 7.21 -3.70 9.63
CA PRO A 253 5.81 -3.93 9.29
C PRO A 253 4.91 -3.96 10.52
N VAL A 254 3.72 -3.34 10.42
CA VAL A 254 2.62 -3.46 11.39
C VAL A 254 1.27 -3.45 10.66
N TYR A 255 0.23 -3.98 11.29
CA TYR A 255 -1.14 -3.77 10.82
C TYR A 255 -1.72 -2.51 11.42
N ALA A 256 -2.24 -1.62 10.58
CA ALA A 256 -3.08 -0.52 11.02
C ALA A 256 -4.43 -1.05 11.53
N PRO A 257 -5.18 -0.25 12.33
CA PRO A 257 -6.46 -0.71 12.90
C PRO A 257 -7.54 -1.09 11.88
N ASP A 258 -7.44 -0.57 10.67
CA ASP A 258 -8.33 -0.91 9.55
C ASP A 258 -7.93 -2.20 8.79
N GLY A 259 -6.90 -2.89 9.28
CA GLY A 259 -6.39 -4.15 8.71
C GLY A 259 -5.39 -3.99 7.57
N ARG A 260 -5.11 -2.77 7.13
CA ARG A 260 -4.05 -2.53 6.14
C ARG A 260 -2.67 -2.82 6.73
N LEU A 261 -1.79 -3.32 5.88
CA LEU A 261 -0.38 -3.48 6.20
C LEU A 261 0.36 -2.17 5.93
N TYR A 262 1.03 -1.67 6.96
CA TYR A 262 1.89 -0.51 6.95
C TYR A 262 3.33 -0.96 7.16
N VAL A 263 4.25 -0.52 6.33
CA VAL A 263 5.68 -0.85 6.43
C VAL A 263 6.50 0.44 6.40
N SER A 264 7.14 0.80 7.51
CA SER A 264 8.05 1.94 7.59
C SER A 264 9.48 1.50 7.31
N PHE A 265 10.26 2.30 6.55
CA PHE A 265 11.62 1.94 6.15
C PHE A 265 12.39 3.15 5.61
N ARG A 266 13.69 3.00 5.36
CA ARG A 266 14.51 3.96 4.59
C ARG A 266 14.45 3.61 3.10
N ASP A 267 14.11 4.58 2.26
CA ASP A 267 14.12 4.40 0.81
C ASP A 267 15.55 4.36 0.28
N ILE A 268 16.00 3.21 -0.14
CA ILE A 268 17.27 3.05 -0.85
C ILE A 268 17.04 2.19 -2.08
N GLN A 269 17.40 2.70 -3.24
CA GLN A 269 17.24 1.99 -4.50
C GLN A 269 18.51 1.19 -4.88
N PRO A 270 18.40 0.17 -5.74
CA PRO A 270 19.56 -0.54 -6.27
C PRO A 270 20.56 0.40 -6.95
N THR A 271 21.82 0.00 -7.00
CA THR A 271 22.90 0.79 -7.62
C THR A 271 22.53 1.26 -9.03
N GLY A 272 22.69 2.55 -9.29
CA GLY A 272 22.34 3.17 -10.57
C GLY A 272 20.86 3.54 -10.72
N GLN A 273 20.05 3.31 -9.70
CA GLN A 273 18.64 3.73 -9.66
C GLN A 273 18.40 4.74 -8.52
N SER A 274 17.42 5.59 -8.69
CA SER A 274 16.98 6.54 -7.67
C SER A 274 15.47 6.80 -7.80
N SER A 275 14.85 7.18 -6.70
CA SER A 275 13.48 7.68 -6.63
C SER A 275 13.45 9.13 -6.14
N ALA A 276 12.30 9.77 -6.18
CA ALA A 276 12.12 11.11 -5.62
C ALA A 276 12.27 11.17 -4.09
N THR A 277 12.28 10.03 -3.41
CA THR A 277 12.43 9.90 -1.95
C THR A 277 13.65 9.08 -1.54
N SER A 278 14.62 8.90 -2.46
CA SER A 278 15.85 8.14 -2.17
C SER A 278 16.65 8.78 -1.04
N GLY A 279 16.91 8.03 0.02
CA GLY A 279 17.59 8.47 1.22
C GLY A 279 16.67 8.96 2.33
N ASP A 280 15.36 9.07 2.07
CA ASP A 280 14.37 9.58 3.01
C ASP A 280 13.77 8.49 3.90
N TRP A 281 13.12 8.94 4.95
CA TRP A 281 12.24 8.13 5.77
C TRP A 281 10.86 8.03 5.13
N VAL A 282 10.49 6.82 4.77
CA VAL A 282 9.24 6.55 4.05
C VAL A 282 8.44 5.41 4.69
N ALA A 283 7.20 5.28 4.24
CA ALA A 283 6.39 4.10 4.48
C ALA A 283 5.66 3.64 3.22
N TRP A 284 5.30 2.38 3.20
CA TRP A 284 4.42 1.76 2.21
C TRP A 284 3.13 1.31 2.88
N VAL A 285 2.01 1.45 2.17
CA VAL A 285 0.68 1.03 2.59
C VAL A 285 0.07 0.10 1.55
N GLY A 286 -0.42 -1.03 2.00
CA GLY A 286 -1.06 -2.05 1.17
C GLY A 286 -1.73 -3.11 2.03
N THR A 287 -1.76 -4.34 1.53
CA THR A 287 -2.30 -5.51 2.23
C THR A 287 -1.25 -6.61 2.34
N TYR A 288 -1.49 -7.60 3.20
CA TYR A 288 -0.64 -8.79 3.24
C TYR A 288 -0.69 -9.57 1.91
N ASP A 289 -1.84 -9.54 1.25
CA ASP A 289 -2.03 -10.18 -0.07
C ASP A 289 -1.21 -9.47 -1.18
N ASP A 290 -1.00 -8.17 -1.08
CA ASP A 290 -0.07 -7.45 -1.97
C ASP A 290 1.37 -7.94 -1.78
N LEU A 291 1.82 -8.13 -0.53
CA LEU A 291 3.13 -8.75 -0.25
C LEU A 291 3.21 -10.17 -0.81
N LEU A 292 2.19 -10.99 -0.56
CA LEU A 292 2.15 -12.38 -0.98
C LEU A 292 2.22 -12.52 -2.51
N ASN A 293 1.65 -11.58 -3.26
CA ASN A 293 1.60 -11.61 -4.72
C ASN A 293 2.60 -10.66 -5.40
N GLY A 294 3.44 -9.94 -4.64
CA GLY A 294 4.44 -9.02 -5.18
C GLY A 294 3.84 -7.78 -5.85
N ARG A 295 2.67 -7.33 -5.38
CA ARG A 295 1.99 -6.15 -5.92
C ARG A 295 2.53 -4.85 -5.31
N SER A 296 2.37 -3.75 -6.02
CA SER A 296 2.88 -2.42 -5.63
C SER A 296 2.21 -1.82 -4.38
N GLY A 297 1.04 -2.34 -3.96
CA GLY A 297 0.26 -1.79 -2.85
C GLY A 297 -0.61 -0.60 -3.25
N GLN A 298 -0.99 0.22 -2.26
CA GLN A 298 -1.94 1.33 -2.45
C GLN A 298 -1.24 2.67 -2.66
N TYR A 299 -0.32 3.04 -1.78
CA TYR A 299 0.47 4.27 -1.85
C TYR A 299 1.72 4.19 -0.96
N ARG A 300 2.62 5.15 -1.18
CA ARG A 300 3.76 5.42 -0.31
C ARG A 300 3.54 6.73 0.44
N ILE A 301 4.23 6.88 1.58
CA ILE A 301 4.24 8.11 2.36
C ILE A 301 5.71 8.50 2.54
N ARG A 302 6.09 9.74 2.19
CA ARG A 302 7.31 10.35 2.71
C ARG A 302 6.98 10.92 4.09
N LEU A 303 7.54 10.32 5.13
CA LEU A 303 7.33 10.75 6.52
C LEU A 303 8.19 11.97 6.83
N LYS A 304 9.46 11.94 6.39
CA LYS A 304 10.39 13.05 6.59
C LYS A 304 11.50 13.03 5.54
N ASP A 305 11.81 14.22 5.01
CA ASP A 305 12.94 14.49 4.13
C ASP A 305 14.25 14.49 4.94
N ASN A 306 15.21 13.67 4.53
CA ASN A 306 16.51 13.55 5.19
C ASN A 306 17.55 14.45 4.52
N LYS A 307 18.15 15.35 5.27
CA LYS A 307 19.16 16.30 4.75
C LYS A 307 20.54 15.69 4.50
N ASN A 308 20.74 14.43 4.88
CA ASN A 308 21.94 13.65 4.57
C ASN A 308 21.55 12.49 3.64
N ALA A 309 22.31 12.25 2.57
CA ALA A 309 21.97 11.43 1.41
C ALA A 309 21.38 10.02 1.71
N TRP A 310 21.64 9.42 2.88
CA TRP A 310 21.18 8.07 3.19
C TRP A 310 21.13 7.73 4.69
N ASP A 311 21.64 8.59 5.56
CA ASP A 311 21.82 8.27 6.98
C ASP A 311 20.59 8.65 7.80
N CYS A 312 19.57 7.81 7.75
CA CYS A 312 18.35 7.93 8.56
C CYS A 312 17.62 6.59 8.67
N ALA A 313 16.51 6.60 9.37
CA ALA A 313 15.40 5.63 9.36
C ALA A 313 15.79 4.14 9.60
N TYR A 314 15.98 3.84 10.88
CA TYR A 314 15.73 2.53 11.48
C TYR A 314 14.46 2.66 12.33
N PRO A 315 13.29 2.60 11.71
CA PRO A 315 12.07 3.03 12.36
C PRO A 315 11.55 2.01 13.38
N ALA A 316 11.02 2.54 14.49
CA ALA A 316 10.07 1.84 15.34
C ALA A 316 8.66 2.34 15.03
N VAL A 317 7.68 1.46 15.03
CA VAL A 317 6.27 1.79 14.79
C VAL A 317 5.41 1.20 15.90
N THR A 318 4.63 2.06 16.56
CA THR A 318 3.67 1.65 17.59
C THR A 318 2.26 2.00 17.13
N VAL A 319 1.37 1.01 17.14
CA VAL A 319 -0.07 1.21 16.89
C VAL A 319 -0.71 1.62 18.22
N LEU A 320 -1.24 2.83 18.27
CA LEU A 320 -1.83 3.39 19.48
C LEU A 320 -3.31 2.97 19.64
N PRO A 321 -3.85 2.94 20.86
CA PRO A 321 -5.28 2.67 21.08
C PRO A 321 -6.22 3.66 20.41
N THR A 322 -5.74 4.87 20.10
CA THR A 322 -6.48 5.88 19.31
C THR A 322 -6.64 5.52 17.83
N GLY A 323 -5.93 4.50 17.36
CA GLY A 323 -5.85 4.15 15.95
C GLY A 323 -4.71 4.85 15.20
N ASP A 324 -3.95 5.71 15.85
CA ASP A 324 -2.80 6.36 15.24
C ASP A 324 -1.59 5.42 15.14
N LEU A 325 -0.77 5.66 14.15
CA LEU A 325 0.56 5.08 13.98
C LEU A 325 1.58 6.08 14.53
N LEU A 326 2.24 5.75 15.63
CA LEU A 326 3.37 6.51 16.15
C LEU A 326 4.64 5.92 15.55
N ASN A 327 5.24 6.65 14.65
CA ASN A 327 6.50 6.30 14.00
C ASN A 327 7.63 7.07 14.67
N ILE A 328 8.73 6.40 15.02
CA ILE A 328 9.89 7.02 15.67
C ILE A 328 11.16 6.56 14.97
N THR A 329 12.01 7.51 14.58
CA THR A 329 13.32 7.18 14.04
C THR A 329 14.32 8.32 14.18
N TYR A 330 15.54 8.08 13.74
CA TYR A 330 16.61 9.07 13.66
C TYR A 330 16.83 9.53 12.22
N GLY A 331 17.43 10.69 12.06
CA GLY A 331 17.91 11.22 10.80
C GLY A 331 18.45 12.63 10.93
N HIS A 332 19.01 13.13 9.86
CA HIS A 332 19.49 14.50 9.73
C HIS A 332 18.32 15.39 9.27
N TRP A 333 17.45 15.74 10.21
CA TRP A 333 16.21 16.48 9.91
C TRP A 333 16.43 17.97 9.75
N THR A 334 17.57 18.47 10.24
CA THR A 334 18.01 19.87 10.12
C THR A 334 19.36 19.91 9.40
N ASP A 335 19.52 20.84 8.47
CA ASP A 335 20.76 20.98 7.70
C ASP A 335 21.96 21.23 8.62
N LYS A 336 23.04 20.50 8.39
CA LYS A 336 24.32 20.56 9.13
C LYS A 336 24.28 20.14 10.61
N GLU A 337 23.14 19.69 11.13
CA GLU A 337 23.04 19.16 12.47
C GLU A 337 23.30 17.65 12.48
N PRO A 338 23.87 17.10 13.58
CA PRO A 338 23.92 15.64 13.78
C PRO A 338 22.52 15.03 13.73
N ALA A 339 22.45 13.72 13.44
CA ALA A 339 21.20 13.00 13.49
C ALA A 339 20.58 13.01 14.88
N TYR A 340 19.26 13.16 14.96
CA TYR A 340 18.49 13.16 16.20
C TYR A 340 17.18 12.40 16.07
N ILE A 341 16.52 12.07 17.20
CA ILE A 341 15.33 11.24 17.25
C ILE A 341 14.08 12.11 17.07
N MET A 342 13.24 11.74 16.10
CA MET A 342 11.95 12.38 15.83
C MET A 342 10.84 11.35 15.75
N SER A 343 9.64 11.76 16.11
CA SER A 343 8.41 11.01 15.84
C SER A 343 7.54 11.71 14.82
N VAL A 344 6.80 10.88 14.05
CA VAL A 344 5.70 11.32 13.17
C VAL A 344 4.48 10.48 13.52
N ARG A 345 3.37 11.15 13.89
CA ARG A 345 2.13 10.52 14.35
C ARG A 345 0.96 10.89 13.46
N PHE A 346 0.24 9.89 12.97
CA PHE A 346 -0.96 10.04 12.15
C PHE A 346 -1.76 8.73 12.14
N ASN A 347 -2.98 8.77 11.66
CA ASN A 347 -3.71 7.57 11.24
C ASN A 347 -3.95 7.56 9.72
N LEU A 348 -4.14 6.38 9.15
CA LEU A 348 -4.29 6.23 7.71
C LEU A 348 -5.57 6.89 7.20
N GLU A 349 -6.64 6.94 7.99
CA GLU A 349 -7.88 7.62 7.61
C GLU A 349 -7.65 9.14 7.37
N THR A 350 -6.83 9.77 8.22
CA THR A 350 -6.45 11.18 8.02
C THR A 350 -5.65 11.38 6.75
N VAL A 351 -4.69 10.49 6.47
CA VAL A 351 -3.91 10.51 5.23
C VAL A 351 -4.81 10.33 4.01
N ASP A 352 -5.73 9.37 4.06
CA ASP A 352 -6.69 9.13 2.98
C ASP A 352 -7.59 10.33 2.70
N LYS A 353 -8.01 11.06 3.75
CA LYS A 353 -8.83 12.29 3.62
C LYS A 353 -8.04 13.46 3.03
N LEU A 354 -6.76 13.59 3.37
CA LEU A 354 -5.89 14.63 2.81
C LEU A 354 -5.61 14.40 1.32
N PHE A 355 -5.66 13.14 0.87
CA PHE A 355 -5.36 12.74 -0.51
C PHE A 355 -6.48 11.85 -1.07
N PRO A 356 -7.68 12.41 -1.33
CA PRO A 356 -8.79 11.64 -1.87
C PRO A 356 -8.41 11.02 -3.22
N GLY A 357 -8.85 9.77 -3.46
CA GLY A 357 -8.57 9.02 -4.69
C GLY A 357 -7.40 8.04 -4.60
N VAL A 358 -6.66 8.02 -3.49
CA VAL A 358 -5.59 7.03 -3.25
C VAL A 358 -6.17 5.67 -2.83
N MET A 359 -7.27 5.68 -2.08
CA MET A 359 -7.92 4.46 -1.59
C MET A 359 -8.88 3.86 -2.62
N PRO A 360 -9.05 2.52 -2.62
CA PRO A 360 -10.20 1.92 -3.28
C PRO A 360 -11.49 2.57 -2.79
N GLY A 361 -12.42 2.80 -3.70
CA GLY A 361 -13.74 3.36 -3.37
C GLY A 361 -14.64 2.34 -2.68
N ASN A 362 -15.88 2.75 -2.49
CA ASN A 362 -16.96 1.86 -2.07
C ASN A 362 -18.14 2.07 -3.02
N PRO A 363 -18.47 1.09 -3.89
CA PRO A 363 -19.51 1.24 -4.88
C PRO A 363 -20.89 1.57 -4.30
N GLU A 364 -21.20 1.08 -3.09
CA GLU A 364 -22.47 1.36 -2.43
C GLU A 364 -22.53 2.79 -1.91
N LYS A 365 -21.43 3.29 -1.32
CA LYS A 365 -21.32 4.70 -0.90
C LYS A 365 -21.36 5.63 -2.11
N ASP A 366 -20.66 5.29 -3.17
CA ASP A 366 -20.66 6.05 -4.43
C ASP A 366 -22.07 6.12 -5.04
N LEU A 367 -22.78 4.98 -5.07
CA LEU A 367 -24.15 4.93 -5.54
C LEU A 367 -25.10 5.77 -4.67
N ALA A 368 -24.97 5.67 -3.34
CA ALA A 368 -25.74 6.49 -2.42
C ALA A 368 -25.47 7.99 -2.61
N ALA A 369 -24.21 8.37 -2.85
CA ALA A 369 -23.84 9.75 -3.13
C ALA A 369 -24.44 10.26 -4.45
N ILE A 370 -24.38 9.45 -5.52
CA ILE A 370 -25.04 9.77 -6.80
C ILE A 370 -26.55 9.98 -6.60
N LYS A 371 -27.22 9.07 -5.89
CA LYS A 371 -28.66 9.17 -5.58
C LYS A 371 -29.00 10.45 -4.81
N ALA A 372 -28.20 10.79 -3.81
CA ALA A 372 -28.39 12.03 -3.03
C ALA A 372 -28.21 13.28 -3.90
N MET A 373 -27.19 13.31 -4.76
CA MET A 373 -26.96 14.40 -5.71
C MET A 373 -28.12 14.53 -6.72
N VAL A 374 -28.61 13.41 -7.26
CA VAL A 374 -29.74 13.39 -8.20
C VAL A 374 -31.02 13.88 -7.52
N ALA A 375 -31.30 13.50 -6.28
CA ALA A 375 -32.44 13.96 -5.50
C ALA A 375 -32.39 15.48 -5.21
N ASN A 376 -31.19 16.05 -5.07
CA ASN A 376 -31.00 17.49 -4.86
C ASN A 376 -31.05 18.27 -6.18
N ARG A 377 -32.24 18.56 -6.67
CA ARG A 377 -32.47 19.30 -7.94
C ARG A 377 -31.99 20.75 -7.92
N GLY A 378 -31.74 21.32 -6.73
CA GLY A 378 -31.26 22.70 -6.58
C GLY A 378 -29.80 22.88 -7.02
N VAL A 379 -29.01 21.82 -7.00
CA VAL A 379 -27.57 21.83 -7.38
C VAL A 379 -27.41 21.10 -8.72
N PRO A 380 -26.99 21.79 -9.79
CA PRO A 380 -26.74 21.15 -11.08
C PRO A 380 -25.51 20.26 -11.04
N MET A 381 -25.46 19.23 -11.88
CA MET A 381 -24.36 18.29 -12.02
C MET A 381 -23.77 18.31 -13.42
N ASN A 382 -22.47 18.08 -13.51
CA ASN A 382 -21.79 17.76 -14.75
C ASN A 382 -21.53 16.23 -14.79
N TRP A 383 -22.15 15.58 -15.75
CA TRP A 383 -21.99 14.16 -16.06
C TRP A 383 -21.03 14.04 -17.23
N LEU A 384 -19.95 13.31 -17.09
CA LEU A 384 -18.96 13.17 -18.14
C LEU A 384 -18.86 11.72 -18.62
N PHE A 385 -18.93 11.52 -19.93
CA PHE A 385 -18.78 10.25 -20.63
C PHE A 385 -17.50 10.29 -21.47
N THR A 386 -16.52 9.48 -21.13
CA THR A 386 -15.24 9.39 -21.86
C THR A 386 -14.96 7.95 -22.30
N GLY A 387 -14.18 7.81 -23.35
CA GLY A 387 -13.86 6.50 -23.93
C GLY A 387 -13.36 6.63 -25.37
N ASP A 388 -13.57 5.58 -26.13
CA ASP A 388 -13.19 5.46 -27.54
C ASP A 388 -14.35 5.79 -28.51
N SER A 389 -14.35 5.13 -29.68
CA SER A 389 -15.36 5.31 -30.73
C SER A 389 -16.79 4.97 -30.29
N ILE A 390 -16.95 4.06 -29.34
CA ILE A 390 -18.27 3.66 -28.83
C ILE A 390 -18.90 4.81 -28.04
N THR A 391 -18.10 5.51 -27.21
CA THR A 391 -18.55 6.70 -26.48
C THR A 391 -18.63 7.94 -27.40
N HIS A 392 -17.71 8.09 -28.36
CA HIS A 392 -17.74 9.15 -29.34
C HIS A 392 -19.02 9.09 -30.17
N ALA A 393 -19.39 7.92 -30.60
CA ALA A 393 -20.59 7.54 -31.33
C ALA A 393 -20.74 8.17 -32.76
N ILE A 394 -20.83 9.45 -32.89
CA ILE A 394 -21.05 10.31 -34.05
C ILE A 394 -21.23 9.58 -35.40
N VAL A 395 -20.11 9.14 -36.02
CA VAL A 395 -20.15 8.45 -37.34
C VAL A 395 -20.53 6.97 -37.20
N HIS A 396 -20.36 6.38 -36.05
CA HIS A 396 -20.55 4.93 -35.82
C HIS A 396 -22.00 4.56 -35.54
N THR A 397 -22.83 5.51 -35.09
CA THR A 397 -24.27 5.31 -34.88
C THR A 397 -25.13 5.64 -36.11
N LEU A 398 -24.53 6.12 -37.20
CA LEU A 398 -25.23 6.52 -38.43
C LEU A 398 -26.36 7.54 -38.19
N GLY A 399 -26.16 8.45 -37.22
CA GLY A 399 -27.12 9.48 -36.86
C GLY A 399 -28.14 9.09 -35.79
N GLU A 400 -28.03 7.87 -35.26
CA GLU A 400 -28.84 7.45 -34.11
C GLU A 400 -28.19 7.91 -32.78
N ARG A 401 -28.98 7.92 -31.70
CA ARG A 401 -28.55 8.37 -30.39
C ARG A 401 -27.58 7.38 -29.73
N SER A 402 -26.52 7.92 -29.15
CA SER A 402 -25.61 7.20 -28.26
C SER A 402 -26.23 6.96 -26.89
N TYR A 403 -25.62 6.06 -26.10
CA TYR A 403 -26.04 5.80 -24.72
C TYR A 403 -25.94 7.03 -23.81
N ALA A 404 -24.98 7.92 -24.04
CA ALA A 404 -24.85 9.17 -23.31
C ALA A 404 -26.00 10.15 -23.63
N GLU A 405 -26.50 10.18 -24.87
CA GLU A 405 -27.65 11.00 -25.29
C GLU A 405 -28.96 10.42 -24.73
N HIS A 406 -29.10 9.11 -24.63
CA HIS A 406 -30.21 8.49 -23.90
C HIS A 406 -30.17 8.82 -22.43
N PHE A 407 -28.97 8.85 -21.83
CA PHE A 407 -28.79 9.30 -20.44
C PHE A 407 -29.18 10.77 -20.27
N GLU A 408 -28.79 11.64 -21.19
CA GLU A 408 -29.15 13.06 -21.16
C GLU A 408 -30.68 13.25 -21.18
N GLU A 409 -31.39 12.54 -22.06
CA GLU A 409 -32.85 12.58 -22.10
C GLU A 409 -33.46 12.14 -20.77
N ARG A 410 -32.94 11.04 -20.17
CA ARG A 410 -33.39 10.52 -18.87
C ARG A 410 -33.21 11.54 -17.78
N ILE A 411 -31.98 12.05 -17.58
CA ILE A 411 -31.64 12.91 -16.43
C ILE A 411 -32.28 14.30 -16.56
N ARG A 412 -32.22 14.93 -17.75
CA ARG A 412 -32.72 16.28 -17.92
C ARG A 412 -34.24 16.33 -18.15
N GLY A 413 -34.78 15.36 -18.85
CA GLY A 413 -36.22 15.27 -19.17
C GLY A 413 -37.03 14.61 -18.04
N GLU A 414 -36.80 13.35 -17.77
CA GLU A 414 -37.65 12.55 -16.88
C GLU A 414 -37.34 12.75 -15.38
N PHE A 415 -36.07 12.95 -15.01
CA PHE A 415 -35.68 13.31 -13.64
C PHE A 415 -35.87 14.81 -13.33
N TRP A 416 -36.28 15.60 -14.32
CA TRP A 416 -36.49 17.05 -14.18
C TRP A 416 -35.26 17.78 -13.64
N ARG A 417 -34.08 17.49 -14.23
CA ARG A 417 -32.82 18.15 -13.94
C ARG A 417 -32.31 18.96 -15.16
N PRO A 418 -33.08 19.96 -15.66
CA PRO A 418 -32.77 20.64 -16.93
C PRO A 418 -31.46 21.43 -16.90
N ARG A 419 -30.91 21.73 -15.71
CA ARG A 419 -29.65 22.45 -15.52
C ARG A 419 -28.43 21.54 -15.48
N ASP A 420 -28.60 20.21 -15.43
CA ASP A 420 -27.49 19.27 -15.53
C ASP A 420 -26.91 19.31 -16.94
N VAL A 421 -25.58 19.11 -17.04
CA VAL A 421 -24.85 19.07 -18.30
C VAL A 421 -24.30 17.66 -18.51
N VAL A 422 -24.54 17.09 -19.68
CA VAL A 422 -23.97 15.81 -20.11
C VAL A 422 -22.89 16.07 -21.13
N ILE A 423 -21.67 15.68 -20.83
CA ILE A 423 -20.46 16.00 -21.59
C ILE A 423 -19.91 14.70 -22.17
N LYS A 424 -19.64 14.69 -23.49
CA LYS A 424 -19.01 13.57 -24.19
C LYS A 424 -17.60 13.96 -24.61
N THR A 425 -16.60 13.19 -24.20
CA THR A 425 -15.19 13.39 -24.55
C THR A 425 -14.53 12.15 -25.15
N GLY A 426 -15.34 11.19 -25.63
CA GLY A 426 -14.86 10.02 -26.35
C GLY A 426 -14.16 10.39 -27.66
N ILE A 427 -13.09 9.68 -28.01
CA ILE A 427 -12.32 9.87 -29.25
C ILE A 427 -12.20 8.53 -29.97
N SER A 428 -12.62 8.47 -31.24
CA SER A 428 -12.51 7.25 -32.05
C SER A 428 -11.06 6.78 -32.16
N GLY A 429 -10.83 5.50 -31.96
CA GLY A 429 -9.50 4.88 -32.01
C GLY A 429 -8.66 5.03 -30.75
N ASP A 430 -9.19 5.68 -29.72
CA ASP A 430 -8.43 5.96 -28.50
C ASP A 430 -8.25 4.74 -27.60
N THR A 431 -7.24 4.83 -26.72
CA THR A 431 -6.85 3.84 -25.73
C THR A 431 -6.77 4.48 -24.35
N THR A 432 -6.55 3.66 -23.32
CA THR A 432 -6.33 4.17 -21.94
C THR A 432 -5.21 5.19 -21.85
N ASP A 433 -4.12 5.04 -22.62
CA ASP A 433 -3.01 6.01 -22.69
C ASP A 433 -3.46 7.38 -23.17
N GLY A 434 -4.34 7.43 -24.19
CA GLY A 434 -4.84 8.67 -24.75
C GLY A 434 -5.67 9.46 -23.73
N ILE A 435 -6.54 8.77 -22.97
CA ILE A 435 -7.31 9.43 -21.90
C ILE A 435 -6.38 9.96 -20.80
N LEU A 436 -5.39 9.17 -20.38
CA LEU A 436 -4.45 9.57 -19.34
C LEU A 436 -3.59 10.75 -19.77
N ARG A 437 -3.09 10.77 -21.01
CA ARG A 437 -2.30 11.86 -21.57
C ARG A 437 -3.07 13.17 -21.59
N ASP A 438 -4.33 13.12 -21.99
CA ASP A 438 -5.16 14.30 -22.19
C ASP A 438 -6.17 14.52 -21.04
N PHE A 439 -5.94 13.91 -19.86
CA PHE A 439 -6.90 13.84 -18.76
C PHE A 439 -7.40 15.20 -18.31
N ASP A 440 -6.52 16.17 -18.17
CA ASP A 440 -6.87 17.48 -17.63
C ASP A 440 -7.89 18.16 -18.58
N ARG A 441 -7.58 18.21 -19.87
CA ARG A 441 -8.45 18.80 -20.90
C ARG A 441 -9.75 18.01 -21.11
N ARG A 442 -9.69 16.67 -21.05
CA ARG A 442 -10.84 15.81 -21.40
C ARG A 442 -11.75 15.50 -20.21
N VAL A 443 -11.23 15.62 -18.98
CA VAL A 443 -11.97 15.23 -17.78
C VAL A 443 -11.95 16.33 -16.72
N ALA A 444 -10.78 16.76 -16.24
CA ALA A 444 -10.69 17.59 -15.06
C ALA A 444 -11.23 19.02 -15.26
N GLU A 445 -11.00 19.65 -16.41
CA GLU A 445 -11.46 21.02 -16.71
C GLU A 445 -12.99 21.15 -16.67
N PHE A 446 -13.72 20.07 -16.92
CA PHE A 446 -15.19 20.05 -16.86
C PHE A 446 -15.75 19.96 -15.44
N LYS A 447 -14.90 19.72 -14.42
CA LYS A 447 -15.30 19.58 -13.01
C LYS A 447 -16.51 18.66 -12.83
N PRO A 448 -16.47 17.41 -13.34
CA PRO A 448 -17.60 16.49 -13.29
C PRO A 448 -17.82 15.98 -11.87
N GLN A 449 -19.07 15.65 -11.53
CA GLN A 449 -19.40 14.90 -10.32
C GLN A 449 -19.35 13.39 -10.56
N VAL A 450 -19.65 12.96 -11.78
CA VAL A 450 -19.62 11.55 -12.18
C VAL A 450 -18.92 11.42 -13.54
N VAL A 451 -17.99 10.46 -13.63
CA VAL A 451 -17.28 10.15 -14.88
C VAL A 451 -17.54 8.70 -15.27
N SER A 452 -18.28 8.52 -16.37
CA SER A 452 -18.49 7.23 -17.02
C SER A 452 -17.34 6.95 -17.99
N VAL A 453 -16.66 5.81 -17.82
CA VAL A 453 -15.54 5.39 -18.67
C VAL A 453 -15.90 4.11 -19.39
N MET A 454 -15.87 4.12 -20.73
CA MET A 454 -15.99 2.94 -21.60
C MET A 454 -14.78 2.92 -22.54
N ILE A 455 -13.78 2.10 -22.24
CA ILE A 455 -12.49 2.05 -22.95
C ILE A 455 -11.93 0.63 -22.89
N GLY A 456 -11.12 0.26 -23.88
CA GLY A 456 -10.44 -1.03 -23.94
C GLY A 456 -10.57 -1.74 -25.28
N MET A 457 -11.50 -1.32 -26.15
CA MET A 457 -11.69 -1.92 -27.47
C MET A 457 -10.42 -1.81 -28.33
N ASN A 458 -9.77 -0.65 -28.33
CA ASN A 458 -8.53 -0.42 -29.06
C ASN A 458 -7.29 -0.90 -28.29
N ASP A 459 -7.34 -0.94 -26.98
CA ASP A 459 -6.29 -1.56 -26.16
C ASP A 459 -6.22 -3.06 -26.46
N ALA A 460 -7.36 -3.75 -26.60
CA ALA A 460 -7.43 -5.17 -26.94
C ALA A 460 -6.76 -5.53 -28.29
N ARG A 461 -6.80 -4.61 -29.28
CA ARG A 461 -6.10 -4.79 -30.57
C ARG A 461 -4.57 -4.84 -30.44
N ARG A 462 -4.01 -4.34 -29.32
CA ARG A 462 -2.57 -4.39 -29.05
C ARG A 462 -2.09 -5.78 -28.63
N GLY A 463 -3.01 -6.71 -28.38
CA GLY A 463 -2.72 -8.11 -28.07
C GLY A 463 -2.60 -8.43 -26.57
N PRO A 464 -2.35 -9.70 -26.25
CA PRO A 464 -2.33 -10.20 -24.86
C PRO A 464 -1.19 -9.62 -24.01
N ASP A 465 -0.06 -9.27 -24.61
CA ASP A 465 1.12 -8.74 -23.91
C ASP A 465 0.91 -7.33 -23.33
N LYS A 466 -0.20 -6.66 -23.68
CA LYS A 466 -0.55 -5.33 -23.20
C LYS A 466 -1.59 -5.30 -22.09
N LYS A 467 -2.02 -6.45 -21.57
CA LYS A 467 -3.00 -6.55 -20.50
C LYS A 467 -2.55 -5.87 -19.21
N ASP A 468 -1.29 -6.05 -18.82
CA ASP A 468 -0.75 -5.43 -17.61
C ASP A 468 -0.67 -3.90 -17.73
N GLU A 469 -0.27 -3.40 -18.90
CA GLU A 469 -0.27 -1.96 -19.21
C GLU A 469 -1.69 -1.39 -19.13
N PHE A 470 -2.68 -2.07 -19.72
CA PHE A 470 -4.09 -1.68 -19.66
C PHE A 470 -4.60 -1.64 -18.21
N ARG A 471 -4.29 -2.67 -17.40
CA ARG A 471 -4.65 -2.75 -16.00
C ARG A 471 -4.08 -1.56 -15.20
N GLN A 472 -2.81 -1.25 -15.40
CA GLN A 472 -2.14 -0.12 -14.75
C GLN A 472 -2.75 1.22 -15.16
N ASN A 473 -3.01 1.41 -16.44
CA ASN A 473 -3.60 2.63 -16.99
C ASN A 473 -5.03 2.84 -16.47
N LEU A 474 -5.86 1.81 -16.46
CA LEU A 474 -7.23 1.90 -15.97
C LEU A 474 -7.27 2.22 -14.48
N THR A 475 -6.39 1.58 -13.69
CA THR A 475 -6.23 1.89 -12.26
C THR A 475 -5.80 3.35 -12.05
N SER A 476 -4.84 3.84 -12.83
CA SER A 476 -4.36 5.22 -12.78
C SER A 476 -5.47 6.22 -13.15
N LEU A 477 -6.28 5.89 -14.14
CA LEU A 477 -7.41 6.71 -14.57
C LEU A 477 -8.46 6.84 -13.45
N ILE A 478 -8.82 5.73 -12.79
CA ILE A 478 -9.74 5.73 -11.64
C ILE A 478 -9.21 6.64 -10.52
N LYS A 479 -7.94 6.50 -10.17
CA LYS A 479 -7.30 7.31 -9.12
C LYS A 479 -7.33 8.80 -9.47
N ARG A 480 -7.03 9.18 -10.71
CA ARG A 480 -7.11 10.57 -11.17
C ARG A 480 -8.54 11.13 -11.14
N ILE A 481 -9.55 10.33 -11.52
CA ILE A 481 -10.96 10.73 -11.44
C ILE A 481 -11.35 10.99 -9.98
N ARG A 482 -10.98 10.11 -9.05
CA ARG A 482 -11.26 10.31 -7.63
C ARG A 482 -10.51 11.51 -7.05
N ALA A 483 -9.28 11.74 -7.48
CA ALA A 483 -8.45 12.86 -7.01
C ALA A 483 -9.05 14.24 -7.33
N ILE A 484 -9.85 14.35 -8.38
CA ILE A 484 -10.61 15.58 -8.70
C ILE A 484 -11.98 15.63 -8.01
N GLY A 485 -12.27 14.69 -7.09
CA GLY A 485 -13.54 14.62 -6.35
C GLY A 485 -14.71 14.02 -7.14
N ALA A 486 -14.47 13.41 -8.29
CA ALA A 486 -15.51 12.79 -9.12
C ALA A 486 -15.68 11.29 -8.79
N ILE A 487 -16.89 10.77 -9.00
CA ILE A 487 -17.21 9.35 -8.85
C ILE A 487 -16.99 8.64 -10.19
N PRO A 488 -16.05 7.66 -10.30
CA PRO A 488 -15.88 6.87 -11.51
C PRO A 488 -16.98 5.80 -11.64
N VAL A 489 -17.43 5.57 -12.87
CA VAL A 489 -18.30 4.46 -13.26
C VAL A 489 -17.65 3.76 -14.45
N LEU A 490 -17.24 2.51 -14.29
CA LEU A 490 -16.64 1.73 -15.38
C LEU A 490 -17.71 0.97 -16.16
N ASN A 491 -17.55 0.92 -17.46
CA ASN A 491 -18.39 0.14 -18.37
C ASN A 491 -17.53 -0.94 -19.02
N ALA A 492 -17.89 -2.21 -18.84
CA ALA A 492 -17.31 -3.30 -19.61
C ALA A 492 -17.70 -3.15 -21.10
N LEU A 493 -16.92 -3.76 -21.98
CA LEU A 493 -17.11 -3.62 -23.43
C LEU A 493 -18.37 -4.37 -23.93
N ASN A 494 -18.79 -4.11 -25.16
CA ASN A 494 -19.83 -4.89 -25.85
C ASN A 494 -19.25 -6.12 -26.55
N MET A 495 -20.12 -7.10 -26.83
CA MET A 495 -19.80 -8.19 -27.75
C MET A 495 -19.58 -7.64 -29.18
N ILE A 496 -18.79 -8.38 -29.93
CA ILE A 496 -18.39 -8.07 -31.29
C ILE A 496 -18.59 -9.29 -32.20
N GLN A 497 -18.61 -9.05 -33.52
CA GLN A 497 -18.56 -10.14 -34.51
C GLN A 497 -17.12 -10.58 -34.74
N LEU A 498 -16.61 -11.45 -33.85
CA LEU A 498 -15.20 -11.82 -33.84
C LEU A 498 -14.70 -12.41 -35.16
N GLU A 499 -15.54 -13.18 -35.87
CA GLU A 499 -15.21 -13.75 -37.18
C GLU A 499 -14.91 -12.67 -38.22
N LYS A 500 -15.57 -11.51 -38.11
CA LYS A 500 -15.38 -10.37 -39.03
C LYS A 500 -14.36 -9.35 -38.48
N ALA A 501 -13.99 -9.46 -37.22
CA ALA A 501 -13.01 -8.58 -36.53
C ALA A 501 -11.96 -9.40 -35.77
N PRO A 502 -11.15 -10.26 -36.43
CA PRO A 502 -10.21 -11.16 -35.77
C PRO A 502 -9.10 -10.42 -34.99
N SER A 503 -8.80 -9.17 -35.34
CA SER A 503 -7.85 -8.35 -34.57
C SER A 503 -8.37 -7.95 -33.18
N GLN A 504 -9.61 -8.25 -32.85
CA GLN A 504 -10.27 -7.97 -31.59
C GLN A 504 -10.44 -9.24 -30.71
N ALA A 505 -9.64 -10.28 -30.96
CA ALA A 505 -9.74 -11.56 -30.25
C ALA A 505 -9.63 -11.45 -28.73
N GLU A 506 -8.92 -10.45 -28.23
CA GLU A 506 -8.68 -10.23 -26.81
C GLU A 506 -9.78 -9.41 -26.09
N THR A 507 -10.83 -8.95 -26.79
CA THR A 507 -11.85 -8.03 -26.23
C THR A 507 -12.53 -8.58 -24.98
N GLU A 508 -12.85 -9.89 -24.94
CA GLU A 508 -13.42 -10.53 -23.74
C GLU A 508 -12.48 -10.42 -22.55
N ALA A 509 -11.21 -10.79 -22.74
CA ALA A 509 -10.20 -10.75 -21.67
C ALA A 509 -9.95 -9.32 -21.16
N TYR A 510 -10.00 -8.30 -22.04
CA TYR A 510 -9.91 -6.90 -21.62
C TYR A 510 -11.17 -6.44 -20.88
N SER A 511 -12.34 -6.96 -21.27
CA SER A 511 -13.59 -6.74 -20.54
C SER A 511 -13.57 -7.37 -19.15
N ASP A 512 -12.94 -8.56 -19.00
CA ASP A 512 -12.69 -9.20 -17.70
C ASP A 512 -11.83 -8.29 -16.80
N ILE A 513 -10.74 -7.73 -17.33
CA ILE A 513 -9.88 -6.80 -16.61
C ILE A 513 -10.66 -5.57 -16.11
N VAL A 514 -11.58 -5.02 -16.92
CA VAL A 514 -12.43 -3.90 -16.47
C VAL A 514 -13.24 -4.29 -15.23
N ARG A 515 -13.83 -5.49 -15.19
CA ARG A 515 -14.60 -5.99 -14.04
C ARG A 515 -13.72 -6.23 -12.80
N GLU A 516 -12.57 -6.87 -12.99
CA GLU A 516 -11.60 -7.12 -11.93
C GLU A 516 -11.10 -5.82 -11.30
N ILE A 517 -10.69 -4.84 -12.12
CA ILE A 517 -10.25 -3.53 -11.65
C ILE A 517 -11.39 -2.77 -10.96
N ALA A 518 -12.62 -2.87 -11.45
CA ALA A 518 -13.75 -2.26 -10.77
C ALA A 518 -13.95 -2.85 -9.36
N GLN A 519 -13.80 -4.15 -9.20
CA GLN A 519 -13.86 -4.82 -7.91
C GLN A 519 -12.67 -4.42 -7.03
N GLU A 520 -11.44 -4.50 -7.53
CA GLU A 520 -10.21 -4.17 -6.80
C GLU A 520 -10.18 -2.71 -6.33
N GLN A 521 -10.64 -1.79 -7.18
CA GLN A 521 -10.65 -0.35 -6.89
C GLN A 521 -11.96 0.15 -6.26
N GLY A 522 -12.90 -0.75 -5.97
CA GLY A 522 -14.18 -0.41 -5.36
C GLY A 522 -14.97 0.61 -6.18
N VAL A 523 -15.16 0.36 -7.49
CA VAL A 523 -15.82 1.25 -8.45
C VAL A 523 -17.15 0.65 -8.90
N ILE A 524 -18.14 1.51 -9.15
CA ILE A 524 -19.39 1.09 -9.80
C ILE A 524 -19.07 0.56 -11.20
N ALA A 525 -19.46 -0.69 -11.49
CA ALA A 525 -19.29 -1.31 -12.79
C ALA A 525 -20.63 -1.59 -13.47
N VAL A 526 -20.71 -1.32 -14.78
CA VAL A 526 -21.79 -1.75 -15.66
C VAL A 526 -21.25 -2.85 -16.56
N ASP A 527 -21.71 -4.07 -16.36
CA ASP A 527 -21.21 -5.25 -17.08
C ASP A 527 -21.96 -5.50 -18.38
N HIS A 528 -21.67 -4.68 -19.39
CA HIS A 528 -22.28 -4.82 -20.69
C HIS A 528 -21.90 -6.12 -21.38
N TRP A 529 -20.67 -6.61 -21.24
CA TRP A 529 -20.21 -7.83 -21.90
C TRP A 529 -21.06 -9.04 -21.53
N ASN A 530 -21.17 -9.31 -20.22
CA ASN A 530 -21.94 -10.48 -19.77
C ASN A 530 -23.45 -10.30 -20.03
N TRP A 531 -23.96 -9.07 -19.92
CA TRP A 531 -25.35 -8.81 -20.27
C TRP A 531 -25.63 -9.07 -21.76
N TRP A 532 -24.75 -8.59 -22.66
CA TRP A 532 -24.87 -8.88 -24.09
C TRP A 532 -24.75 -10.36 -24.36
N LYS A 533 -23.79 -11.06 -23.77
CA LYS A 533 -23.59 -12.51 -23.90
C LYS A 533 -24.83 -13.30 -23.50
N ALA A 534 -25.53 -12.88 -22.45
CA ALA A 534 -26.77 -13.51 -22.00
C ALA A 534 -27.99 -13.23 -22.89
N ASN A 535 -27.99 -12.12 -23.64
CA ASN A 535 -29.13 -11.68 -24.43
C ASN A 535 -28.92 -11.78 -25.93
N CYS A 536 -27.68 -11.79 -26.42
CA CYS A 536 -27.34 -12.09 -27.82
C CYS A 536 -27.14 -13.59 -28.01
N THR A 537 -28.22 -14.36 -27.88
CA THR A 537 -28.18 -15.83 -27.92
C THR A 537 -27.97 -16.42 -29.32
N THR A 538 -28.10 -15.61 -30.35
CA THR A 538 -27.81 -16.00 -31.74
C THR A 538 -27.04 -14.90 -32.49
N PRO A 539 -26.30 -15.24 -33.58
CA PRO A 539 -25.59 -14.25 -34.39
C PRO A 539 -26.51 -13.15 -34.98
N GLU A 540 -27.76 -13.48 -35.29
CA GLU A 540 -28.73 -12.54 -35.86
C GLU A 540 -29.04 -11.43 -34.85
N ILE A 541 -29.27 -11.76 -33.56
CA ILE A 541 -29.53 -10.76 -32.50
C ILE A 541 -28.33 -9.83 -32.36
N LEU A 542 -27.09 -10.37 -32.37
CA LEU A 542 -25.90 -9.56 -32.32
C LEU A 542 -25.79 -8.62 -33.54
N ASN A 543 -26.12 -9.10 -34.74
CA ASN A 543 -26.15 -8.30 -35.95
C ASN A 543 -27.17 -7.15 -35.86
N ASP A 544 -28.32 -7.41 -35.23
CA ASP A 544 -29.37 -6.41 -35.04
C ASP A 544 -28.97 -5.27 -34.10
N TRP A 545 -27.93 -5.48 -33.28
CA TRP A 545 -27.46 -4.49 -32.33
C TRP A 545 -26.18 -3.76 -32.74
N LEU A 546 -25.58 -4.16 -33.87
CA LEU A 546 -24.35 -3.57 -34.40
C LEU A 546 -24.57 -2.92 -35.78
N ASN A 547 -23.84 -1.82 -36.05
CA ASN A 547 -23.76 -1.20 -37.38
C ASN A 547 -22.61 -1.77 -38.22
N ASP A 548 -21.56 -2.22 -37.55
CA ASP A 548 -20.41 -2.90 -38.16
C ASP A 548 -19.91 -3.99 -37.16
N PRO A 549 -18.86 -4.75 -37.46
CA PRO A 549 -18.44 -5.84 -36.60
C PRO A 549 -18.13 -5.47 -35.14
N ILE A 550 -17.95 -4.18 -34.83
CA ILE A 550 -17.47 -3.70 -33.51
C ILE A 550 -18.46 -2.71 -32.87
N HIS A 551 -19.03 -1.80 -33.66
CA HIS A 551 -19.74 -0.63 -33.14
C HIS A 551 -21.25 -0.88 -33.01
N PRO A 552 -21.81 -0.62 -31.79
CA PRO A 552 -23.26 -0.68 -31.60
C PRO A 552 -24.03 0.35 -32.46
N ASN A 553 -25.17 -0.06 -32.94
CA ASN A 553 -26.17 0.85 -33.53
C ASN A 553 -27.04 1.50 -32.44
N GLY A 554 -28.05 2.27 -32.83
CA GLY A 554 -28.95 2.95 -31.89
C GLY A 554 -29.66 2.02 -30.92
N LEU A 555 -30.00 0.79 -31.32
CA LEU A 555 -30.59 -0.21 -30.44
C LEU A 555 -29.55 -0.74 -29.42
N GLY A 556 -28.33 -1.06 -29.87
CA GLY A 556 -27.23 -1.46 -29.01
C GLY A 556 -26.90 -0.37 -27.97
N HIS A 557 -26.82 0.90 -28.40
CA HIS A 557 -26.64 2.04 -27.50
C HIS A 557 -27.80 2.23 -26.51
N ARG A 558 -29.01 1.92 -26.95
CA ARG A 558 -30.19 1.95 -26.08
C ARG A 558 -30.07 0.91 -24.95
N HIS A 559 -29.63 -0.29 -25.27
CA HIS A 559 -29.35 -1.33 -24.28
C HIS A 559 -28.26 -0.91 -23.28
N PHE A 560 -27.20 -0.25 -23.72
CA PHE A 560 -26.20 0.31 -22.83
C PHE A 560 -26.81 1.30 -21.83
N ALA A 561 -27.65 2.21 -22.32
CA ALA A 561 -28.29 3.20 -21.47
C ALA A 561 -29.21 2.54 -20.41
N ILE A 562 -29.98 1.53 -20.81
CA ILE A 562 -30.88 0.80 -19.90
C ILE A 562 -30.08 0.09 -18.80
N GLU A 563 -29.01 -0.61 -19.14
CA GLU A 563 -28.16 -1.28 -18.14
C GLU A 563 -27.43 -0.27 -17.22
N PHE A 564 -27.02 0.87 -17.76
CA PHE A 564 -26.48 1.98 -16.99
C PHE A 564 -27.51 2.54 -16.00
N PHE A 565 -28.79 2.71 -16.42
CA PHE A 565 -29.88 3.13 -15.53
C PHE A 565 -30.14 2.12 -14.42
N LYS A 566 -30.16 0.81 -14.74
CA LYS A 566 -30.34 -0.24 -13.74
C LYS A 566 -29.21 -0.20 -12.70
N ARG A 567 -27.98 -0.04 -13.16
CA ARG A 567 -26.81 -0.04 -12.26
C ARG A 567 -26.76 1.18 -11.33
N LEU A 568 -27.26 2.34 -11.80
CA LEU A 568 -27.32 3.56 -10.99
C LEU A 568 -28.65 3.74 -10.23
N ASP A 569 -29.50 2.73 -10.24
CA ASP A 569 -30.85 2.77 -9.61
C ASP A 569 -31.74 3.90 -10.17
N MET A 570 -31.62 4.12 -11.48
CA MET A 570 -32.37 5.10 -12.25
C MET A 570 -33.37 4.45 -13.21
N TYR A 571 -33.51 3.13 -13.18
CA TYR A 571 -34.40 2.39 -14.07
C TYR A 571 -35.85 2.52 -13.61
N ASP A 572 -36.77 2.71 -14.57
CA ASP A 572 -38.22 2.66 -14.38
C ASP A 572 -38.84 1.98 -15.60
N GLU A 573 -39.43 0.82 -15.41
CA GLU A 573 -40.04 0.03 -16.48
C GLU A 573 -41.14 0.77 -17.25
N LYS A 574 -41.79 1.78 -16.64
CA LYS A 574 -42.84 2.61 -17.26
C LYS A 574 -42.28 3.78 -18.05
N SER A 575 -41.00 4.09 -17.86
CA SER A 575 -40.40 5.24 -18.54
C SER A 575 -40.07 4.93 -19.99
N PRO A 576 -40.40 5.84 -20.92
CA PRO A 576 -40.05 5.71 -22.35
C PRO A 576 -38.54 5.54 -22.56
N THR A 577 -37.68 6.18 -21.77
CA THR A 577 -36.24 6.07 -21.92
C THR A 577 -35.70 4.72 -21.48
N CYS A 578 -36.43 3.94 -20.69
CA CYS A 578 -36.08 2.62 -20.21
C CYS A 578 -36.63 1.46 -21.04
N GLN A 579 -37.40 1.75 -22.11
CA GLN A 579 -37.93 0.73 -23.03
C GLN A 579 -36.89 0.43 -24.13
N PRO A 580 -36.71 -0.81 -24.57
CA PRO A 580 -35.83 -1.14 -25.70
C PRO A 580 -36.21 -0.41 -27.00
N VAL A 581 -37.51 -0.24 -27.24
CA VAL A 581 -38.05 0.58 -28.34
C VAL A 581 -38.83 1.72 -27.74
N ASP A 582 -38.55 2.95 -28.15
CA ASP A 582 -39.25 4.12 -27.68
C ASP A 582 -40.74 4.06 -28.12
N PRO A 583 -41.68 3.92 -27.16
CA PRO A 583 -43.10 3.78 -27.48
C PRO A 583 -43.71 5.05 -28.13
N ARG A 584 -43.01 6.18 -28.07
CA ARG A 584 -43.42 7.46 -28.68
C ARG A 584 -43.07 7.54 -30.17
N ARG A 585 -42.17 6.66 -30.67
CA ARG A 585 -41.89 6.56 -32.11
C ARG A 585 -43.15 6.05 -32.81
N LYS A 586 -43.82 6.92 -33.58
CA LYS A 586 -44.88 6.48 -34.51
C LYS A 586 -44.22 5.56 -35.55
N LYS A 587 -44.84 4.39 -35.79
CA LYS A 587 -44.45 3.48 -36.87
C LYS A 587 -44.50 4.18 -38.21
#